data_7c3796fcd4a1ba6a8e27209fc899d570
#
_entry.id   7c3796fcd4a1ba6a8e27209fc899d570
#
_cell.length_a   1.000
_cell.length_b   1.000
_cell.length_c   1.000
_cell.angle_alpha   90.00
_cell.angle_beta   90.00
_cell.angle_gamma   90.00
#
_symmetry.space_group_name_H-M   'P 1'
#
loop_
_entity.id
_entity.type
_entity.pdbx_description
1 polymer ?
#
loop_
_entity_poly.entity_id
_entity_poly.type
_entity_poly.pdbx_seq_one_letter_code
_entity_poly.pdbx_strand_id
1 'polypeptide(L)'
;MNAPELFDSIAETALTQGERFNSQDLANLAQAFSNARRVSPKLFDFIAKTCLQRGLGAFNSQDLANTAFAFGTAGHASRELFDAIGEAAPRSIGSFTGQGLANTLWAYCVLGVDAPAFFTAAAEALPAHVDRLRGDFAASSQLYQVFLYLQIESPHQKLLPVLAEHRQIWLDAFWNDSIRPSQSQLGVSHALNVLGWEHEDELRTEDGLSLDMAQPSTKTAVEFDGPTHYLQGPDGPSLDGRTAFKMRLLGRLGWTLSLIHI
;
A
#
# COMPACT_ATOMS: atom_id res chain seq x y z
N MET A 1 -14.20 4.24 27.19
CA MET A 1 -13.52 3.10 26.52
C MET A 1 -12.34 3.69 25.77
N ASN A 2 -11.15 3.18 25.96
CA ASN A 2 -9.97 3.64 25.25
C ASN A 2 -10.08 3.18 23.77
N ALA A 3 -9.58 3.95 22.80
CA ALA A 3 -9.72 3.59 21.38
C ALA A 3 -9.20 2.17 21.05
N PRO A 4 -8.07 1.68 21.60
CA PRO A 4 -7.62 0.30 21.44
C PRO A 4 -8.65 -0.73 21.89
N GLU A 5 -9.19 -0.61 23.08
CA GLU A 5 -10.18 -1.55 23.65
C GLU A 5 -11.47 -1.62 22.81
N LEU A 6 -11.86 -0.50 22.19
CA LEU A 6 -13.00 -0.47 21.27
C LEU A 6 -12.74 -1.34 20.02
N PHE A 7 -11.58 -1.20 19.39
CA PHE A 7 -11.22 -2.00 18.20
C PHE A 7 -11.11 -3.49 18.53
N ASP A 8 -10.55 -3.85 19.67
CA ASP A 8 -10.47 -5.24 20.12
C ASP A 8 -11.88 -5.83 20.33
N SER A 9 -12.78 -5.09 20.99
CA SER A 9 -14.18 -5.49 21.17
C SER A 9 -14.95 -5.60 19.85
N ILE A 10 -14.70 -4.69 18.88
CA ILE A 10 -15.29 -4.78 17.53
C ILE A 10 -14.79 -6.03 16.83
N ALA A 11 -13.48 -6.33 16.87
CA ALA A 11 -12.92 -7.51 16.25
C ALA A 11 -13.53 -8.80 16.81
N GLU A 12 -13.61 -8.93 18.15
CA GLU A 12 -14.23 -10.07 18.81
C GLU A 12 -15.70 -10.24 18.43
N THR A 13 -16.46 -9.12 18.41
CA THR A 13 -17.86 -9.14 18.01
C THR A 13 -18.04 -9.55 16.57
N ALA A 14 -17.19 -9.05 15.67
CA ALA A 14 -17.22 -9.39 14.26
C ALA A 14 -16.95 -10.89 14.03
N LEU A 15 -15.99 -11.48 14.73
CA LEU A 15 -15.69 -12.91 14.67
C LEU A 15 -16.88 -13.79 15.09
N THR A 16 -17.74 -13.30 15.98
CA THR A 16 -18.91 -14.06 16.48
C THR A 16 -20.19 -13.83 15.68
N GLN A 17 -20.34 -12.67 15.02
CA GLN A 17 -21.57 -12.25 14.34
C GLN A 17 -21.41 -12.10 12.82
N GLY A 18 -20.28 -12.49 12.27
CA GLY A 18 -19.90 -12.18 10.88
C GLY A 18 -20.77 -12.81 9.80
N GLU A 19 -21.61 -13.81 10.13
CA GLU A 19 -22.58 -14.34 9.19
C GLU A 19 -23.64 -13.30 8.75
N ARG A 20 -23.79 -12.21 9.50
CA ARG A 20 -24.72 -11.11 9.21
C ARG A 20 -24.14 -10.03 8.30
N PHE A 21 -22.83 -9.95 8.15
CA PHE A 21 -22.17 -8.92 7.34
C PHE A 21 -22.37 -9.15 5.86
N ASN A 22 -22.82 -8.14 5.13
CA ASN A 22 -22.86 -8.14 3.67
C ASN A 22 -21.46 -7.76 3.08
N SER A 23 -21.33 -7.69 1.76
CA SER A 23 -20.06 -7.35 1.09
C SER A 23 -19.51 -5.98 1.51
N GLN A 24 -20.39 -4.98 1.56
CA GLN A 24 -20.04 -3.62 1.97
C GLN A 24 -19.60 -3.56 3.43
N ASP A 25 -20.28 -4.29 4.33
CA ASP A 25 -19.92 -4.34 5.75
C ASP A 25 -18.50 -4.91 5.94
N LEU A 26 -18.17 -5.99 5.22
CA LEU A 26 -16.84 -6.62 5.27
C LEU A 26 -15.76 -5.67 4.73
N ALA A 27 -16.01 -5.02 3.60
CA ALA A 27 -15.09 -4.04 3.02
C ALA A 27 -14.87 -2.84 3.96
N ASN A 28 -15.96 -2.29 4.52
CA ASN A 28 -15.90 -1.18 5.46
C ASN A 28 -15.19 -1.55 6.77
N LEU A 29 -15.40 -2.76 7.28
CA LEU A 29 -14.74 -3.24 8.48
C LEU A 29 -13.21 -3.34 8.27
N ALA A 30 -12.77 -3.96 7.18
CA ALA A 30 -11.36 -4.03 6.83
C ALA A 30 -10.74 -2.64 6.68
N GLN A 31 -11.44 -1.73 5.99
CA GLN A 31 -10.98 -0.36 5.78
C GLN A 31 -10.92 0.46 7.08
N ALA A 32 -11.88 0.29 7.98
CA ALA A 32 -11.89 0.97 9.28
C ALA A 32 -10.67 0.59 10.12
N PHE A 33 -10.31 -0.70 10.15
CA PHE A 33 -9.13 -1.17 10.87
C PHE A 33 -7.83 -0.65 10.25
N SER A 34 -7.69 -0.72 8.95
CA SER A 34 -6.50 -0.21 8.25
C SER A 34 -6.34 1.30 8.42
N ASN A 35 -7.43 2.09 8.29
CA ASN A 35 -7.41 3.54 8.49
C ASN A 35 -7.08 3.95 9.93
N ALA A 36 -7.56 3.17 10.91
CA ALA A 36 -7.23 3.37 12.31
C ALA A 36 -5.81 2.89 12.68
N ARG A 37 -5.05 2.39 11.70
CA ARG A 37 -3.71 1.81 11.89
C ARG A 37 -3.71 0.68 12.92
N ARG A 38 -4.81 -0.10 12.92
CA ARG A 38 -5.00 -1.28 13.75
C ARG A 38 -5.01 -2.51 12.86
N VAL A 39 -4.30 -3.54 13.28
CA VAL A 39 -4.34 -4.84 12.61
C VAL A 39 -4.76 -5.92 13.59
N SER A 40 -5.68 -6.75 13.16
CA SER A 40 -6.05 -7.99 13.83
C SER A 40 -5.97 -9.11 12.80
N PRO A 41 -4.87 -9.89 12.77
CA PRO A 41 -4.70 -10.97 11.79
C PRO A 41 -5.92 -11.90 11.75
N LYS A 42 -6.45 -12.26 12.91
CA LYS A 42 -7.66 -13.10 13.01
C LYS A 42 -8.89 -12.49 12.33
N LEU A 43 -9.04 -11.16 12.45
CA LEU A 43 -10.15 -10.46 11.80
C LEU A 43 -9.96 -10.42 10.28
N PHE A 44 -8.74 -10.14 9.80
CA PHE A 44 -8.47 -10.13 8.36
C PHE A 44 -8.61 -11.52 7.75
N ASP A 45 -8.15 -12.58 8.43
CA ASP A 45 -8.38 -13.99 8.02
C ASP A 45 -9.87 -14.31 7.96
N PHE A 46 -10.63 -13.88 8.97
CA PHE A 46 -12.07 -14.05 9.02
C PHE A 46 -12.77 -13.31 7.86
N ILE A 47 -12.39 -12.06 7.59
CA ILE A 47 -12.95 -11.27 6.46
C ILE A 47 -12.65 -11.99 5.15
N ALA A 48 -11.40 -12.40 4.91
CA ALA A 48 -11.00 -13.12 3.70
C ALA A 48 -11.83 -14.39 3.50
N LYS A 49 -11.92 -15.23 4.54
CA LYS A 49 -12.71 -16.46 4.51
C LYS A 49 -14.18 -16.20 4.21
N THR A 50 -14.76 -15.19 4.85
CA THR A 50 -16.18 -14.85 4.68
C THR A 50 -16.45 -14.32 3.27
N CYS A 51 -15.56 -13.48 2.71
CA CYS A 51 -15.64 -13.01 1.33
C CYS A 51 -15.63 -14.20 0.35
N LEU A 52 -14.73 -15.16 0.53
CA LEU A 52 -14.62 -16.35 -0.32
C LEU A 52 -15.83 -17.26 -0.21
N GLN A 53 -16.33 -17.49 1.00
CA GLN A 53 -17.54 -18.32 1.23
C GLN A 53 -18.79 -17.74 0.58
N ARG A 54 -18.94 -16.42 0.57
CA ARG A 54 -20.07 -15.73 -0.09
C ARG A 54 -19.92 -15.63 -1.60
N GLY A 55 -18.69 -15.73 -2.07
CA GLY A 55 -18.33 -15.45 -3.46
C GLY A 55 -18.32 -13.94 -3.76
N LEU A 56 -17.37 -13.52 -4.58
CA LEU A 56 -17.18 -12.09 -4.88
C LEU A 56 -18.18 -11.54 -5.93
N GLY A 57 -19.10 -12.35 -6.43
CA GLY A 57 -20.14 -11.90 -7.37
C GLY A 57 -21.14 -10.90 -6.79
N ALA A 58 -21.25 -10.82 -5.45
CA ALA A 58 -22.08 -9.83 -4.75
C ALA A 58 -21.34 -8.52 -4.44
N PHE A 59 -20.03 -8.46 -4.68
CA PHE A 59 -19.20 -7.28 -4.44
C PHE A 59 -19.28 -6.35 -5.66
N ASN A 60 -19.57 -5.08 -5.41
CA ASN A 60 -19.40 -4.06 -6.43
C ASN A 60 -17.92 -3.65 -6.57
N SER A 61 -17.60 -2.84 -7.57
CA SER A 61 -16.20 -2.39 -7.81
C SER A 61 -15.59 -1.63 -6.64
N GLN A 62 -16.40 -0.89 -5.88
CA GLN A 62 -15.96 -0.17 -4.69
C GLN A 62 -15.65 -1.12 -3.53
N ASP A 63 -16.51 -2.14 -3.32
CA ASP A 63 -16.28 -3.16 -2.28
C ASP A 63 -14.97 -3.91 -2.56
N LEU A 64 -14.74 -4.32 -3.82
CA LEU A 64 -13.50 -4.99 -4.24
C LEU A 64 -12.28 -4.10 -4.01
N ALA A 65 -12.34 -2.83 -4.44
CA ALA A 65 -11.23 -1.88 -4.29
C ALA A 65 -10.93 -1.57 -2.82
N ASN A 66 -11.96 -1.36 -1.99
CA ASN A 66 -11.79 -1.08 -0.57
C ASN A 66 -11.23 -2.30 0.18
N THR A 67 -11.69 -3.50 -0.15
CA THR A 67 -11.17 -4.74 0.44
C THR A 67 -9.70 -4.91 0.07
N ALA A 68 -9.34 -4.83 -1.21
CA ALA A 68 -7.97 -4.97 -1.65
C ALA A 68 -7.06 -3.92 -0.98
N PHE A 69 -7.47 -2.64 -0.98
CA PHE A 69 -6.71 -1.56 -0.38
C PHE A 69 -6.48 -1.74 1.12
N ALA A 70 -7.51 -2.18 1.86
CA ALA A 70 -7.40 -2.43 3.29
C ALA A 70 -6.38 -3.54 3.60
N PHE A 71 -6.41 -4.64 2.85
CA PHE A 71 -5.46 -5.74 2.98
C PHE A 71 -4.04 -5.30 2.59
N GLY A 72 -3.89 -4.55 1.51
CA GLY A 72 -2.61 -3.96 1.11
C GLY A 72 -2.04 -3.04 2.19
N THR A 73 -2.84 -2.14 2.75
CA THR A 73 -2.44 -1.22 3.82
C THR A 73 -2.06 -1.98 5.09
N ALA A 74 -2.81 -3.02 5.44
CA ALA A 74 -2.52 -3.88 6.58
C ALA A 74 -1.28 -4.78 6.37
N GLY A 75 -0.78 -4.89 5.14
CA GLY A 75 0.26 -5.86 4.82
C GLY A 75 -0.18 -7.32 5.01
N HIS A 76 -1.49 -7.57 5.05
CA HIS A 76 -2.06 -8.89 5.34
C HIS A 76 -2.35 -9.63 4.04
N ALA A 77 -1.47 -10.56 3.67
CA ALA A 77 -1.62 -11.33 2.44
C ALA A 77 -2.62 -12.50 2.62
N SER A 78 -3.68 -12.49 1.81
CA SER A 78 -4.55 -13.66 1.61
C SER A 78 -4.58 -13.98 0.11
N ARG A 79 -3.77 -14.95 -0.30
CA ARG A 79 -3.60 -15.28 -1.71
C ARG A 79 -4.93 -15.67 -2.35
N GLU A 80 -5.70 -16.52 -1.68
CA GLU A 80 -6.98 -17.00 -2.19
C GLU A 80 -7.99 -15.86 -2.40
N LEU A 81 -8.03 -14.87 -1.49
CA LEU A 81 -8.88 -13.70 -1.64
C LEU A 81 -8.43 -12.85 -2.84
N PHE A 82 -7.13 -12.64 -2.99
CA PHE A 82 -6.59 -11.83 -4.09
C PHE A 82 -6.74 -12.55 -5.44
N ASP A 83 -6.57 -13.86 -5.51
CA ASP A 83 -6.87 -14.65 -6.71
C ASP A 83 -8.36 -14.47 -7.10
N ALA A 84 -9.28 -14.55 -6.13
CA ALA A 84 -10.71 -14.36 -6.37
C ALA A 84 -11.06 -12.91 -6.78
N ILE A 85 -10.43 -11.88 -6.18
CA ILE A 85 -10.57 -10.48 -6.62
C ILE A 85 -10.07 -10.31 -8.05
N GLY A 86 -8.92 -10.90 -8.39
CA GLY A 86 -8.31 -10.86 -9.73
C GLY A 86 -9.18 -11.48 -10.82
N GLU A 87 -10.03 -12.45 -10.45
CA GLU A 87 -11.03 -13.04 -11.34
C GLU A 87 -12.34 -12.23 -11.42
N ALA A 88 -12.74 -11.59 -10.32
CA ALA A 88 -14.00 -10.84 -10.25
C ALA A 88 -13.88 -9.44 -10.85
N ALA A 89 -12.79 -8.72 -10.55
CA ALA A 89 -12.59 -7.32 -10.95
C ALA A 89 -12.65 -7.08 -12.47
N PRO A 90 -12.08 -7.93 -13.35
CA PRO A 90 -12.22 -7.75 -14.80
C PRO A 90 -13.66 -7.73 -15.30
N ARG A 91 -14.56 -8.47 -14.65
CA ARG A 91 -15.98 -8.54 -15.05
C ARG A 91 -16.73 -7.23 -14.80
N SER A 92 -16.25 -6.41 -13.88
CA SER A 92 -16.83 -5.12 -13.50
C SER A 92 -15.88 -3.94 -13.76
N ILE A 93 -14.85 -4.13 -14.59
CA ILE A 93 -13.78 -3.15 -14.77
C ILE A 93 -14.28 -1.76 -15.17
N GLY A 94 -15.28 -1.66 -16.01
CA GLY A 94 -15.89 -0.41 -16.43
C GLY A 94 -16.65 0.35 -15.33
N SER A 95 -16.90 -0.28 -14.19
CA SER A 95 -17.53 0.34 -13.01
C SER A 95 -16.53 0.85 -11.99
N PHE A 96 -15.23 0.55 -12.17
CA PHE A 96 -14.20 1.08 -11.28
C PHE A 96 -14.00 2.58 -11.53
N THR A 97 -13.81 3.32 -10.44
CA THR A 97 -13.26 4.67 -10.51
C THR A 97 -11.76 4.61 -10.74
N GLY A 98 -11.13 5.71 -11.18
CA GLY A 98 -9.67 5.78 -11.29
C GLY A 98 -8.97 5.49 -9.96
N GLN A 99 -9.51 6.02 -8.85
CA GLN A 99 -9.03 5.73 -7.51
C GLN A 99 -9.19 4.25 -7.13
N GLY A 100 -10.33 3.64 -7.48
CA GLY A 100 -10.56 2.22 -7.23
C GLY A 100 -9.56 1.32 -7.97
N LEU A 101 -9.24 1.66 -9.24
CA LEU A 101 -8.20 0.98 -10.01
C LEU A 101 -6.83 1.15 -9.35
N ALA A 102 -6.46 2.38 -9.00
CA ALA A 102 -5.17 2.67 -8.35
C ALA A 102 -5.03 1.93 -7.02
N ASN A 103 -6.05 1.97 -6.16
CA ASN A 103 -6.09 1.27 -4.88
C ASN A 103 -5.90 -0.25 -5.05
N THR A 104 -6.59 -0.84 -6.02
CA THR A 104 -6.54 -2.30 -6.25
C THR A 104 -5.19 -2.70 -6.82
N LEU A 105 -4.71 -2.03 -7.87
CA LEU A 105 -3.38 -2.27 -8.46
C LEU A 105 -2.27 -2.15 -7.42
N TRP A 106 -2.33 -1.09 -6.62
CA TRP A 106 -1.36 -0.83 -5.56
C TRP A 106 -1.34 -1.96 -4.52
N ALA A 107 -2.50 -2.43 -4.09
CA ALA A 107 -2.61 -3.52 -3.12
C ALA A 107 -1.98 -4.82 -3.62
N TYR A 108 -2.18 -5.17 -4.89
CA TYR A 108 -1.52 -6.31 -5.53
C TYR A 108 0.01 -6.16 -5.51
N CYS A 109 0.50 -4.97 -5.85
CA CYS A 109 1.95 -4.69 -5.86
C CYS A 109 2.54 -4.74 -4.44
N VAL A 110 1.86 -4.15 -3.45
CA VAL A 110 2.27 -4.18 -2.04
C VAL A 110 2.41 -5.62 -1.54
N LEU A 111 1.42 -6.46 -1.82
CA LEU A 111 1.40 -7.83 -1.34
C LEU A 111 2.20 -8.79 -2.23
N GLY A 112 2.70 -8.33 -3.39
CA GLY A 112 3.46 -9.16 -4.32
C GLY A 112 2.63 -10.29 -4.94
N VAL A 113 1.33 -10.08 -5.13
CA VAL A 113 0.43 -11.04 -5.76
C VAL A 113 0.24 -10.65 -7.22
N ASP A 114 0.38 -11.61 -8.12
CA ASP A 114 0.16 -11.39 -9.55
C ASP A 114 -1.30 -11.70 -9.93
N ALA A 115 -1.86 -10.87 -10.83
CA ALA A 115 -3.22 -11.02 -11.35
C ALA A 115 -3.28 -10.59 -12.83
N PRO A 116 -2.74 -11.40 -13.77
CA PRO A 116 -2.54 -11.00 -15.16
C PRO A 116 -3.84 -10.56 -15.87
N ALA A 117 -4.95 -11.21 -15.57
CA ALA A 117 -6.26 -10.86 -16.13
C ALA A 117 -6.73 -9.47 -15.65
N PHE A 118 -6.60 -9.20 -14.36
CA PHE A 118 -6.94 -7.88 -13.80
C PHE A 118 -6.01 -6.78 -14.29
N PHE A 119 -4.69 -7.01 -14.33
CA PHE A 119 -3.71 -6.04 -14.82
C PHE A 119 -3.93 -5.71 -16.30
N THR A 120 -4.32 -6.71 -17.11
CA THR A 120 -4.69 -6.50 -18.50
C THR A 120 -5.94 -5.64 -18.62
N ALA A 121 -7.01 -5.96 -17.89
CA ALA A 121 -8.24 -5.18 -17.90
C ALA A 121 -8.03 -3.75 -17.38
N ALA A 122 -7.21 -3.59 -16.33
CA ALA A 122 -6.85 -2.28 -15.81
C ALA A 122 -6.06 -1.44 -16.83
N ALA A 123 -5.14 -2.05 -17.59
CA ALA A 123 -4.40 -1.36 -18.66
C ALA A 123 -5.33 -0.82 -19.74
N GLU A 124 -6.41 -1.52 -20.05
CA GLU A 124 -7.43 -1.10 -21.04
C GLU A 124 -8.34 -0.01 -20.48
N ALA A 125 -8.65 -0.03 -19.18
CA ALA A 125 -9.55 0.91 -18.55
C ALA A 125 -8.89 2.21 -18.08
N LEU A 126 -7.63 2.16 -17.63
CA LEU A 126 -6.93 3.27 -16.99
C LEU A 126 -6.85 4.56 -17.85
N PRO A 127 -6.63 4.50 -19.17
CA PRO A 127 -6.56 5.70 -20.02
C PRO A 127 -7.79 6.60 -19.91
N ALA A 128 -8.99 6.04 -19.71
CA ALA A 128 -10.23 6.81 -19.56
C ALA A 128 -10.29 7.63 -18.25
N HIS A 129 -9.40 7.36 -17.30
CA HIS A 129 -9.39 7.99 -15.99
C HIS A 129 -8.25 9.00 -15.79
N VAL A 130 -7.28 9.07 -16.71
CA VAL A 130 -6.03 9.86 -16.55
C VAL A 130 -6.32 11.32 -16.22
N ASP A 131 -7.25 11.97 -16.93
CA ASP A 131 -7.55 13.39 -16.72
C ASP A 131 -8.09 13.68 -15.31
N ARG A 132 -8.91 12.78 -14.76
CA ARG A 132 -9.42 12.89 -13.39
C ARG A 132 -8.34 12.60 -12.36
N LEU A 133 -7.47 11.66 -12.65
CA LEU A 133 -6.38 11.27 -11.77
C LEU A 133 -5.32 12.36 -11.60
N ARG A 134 -5.16 13.28 -12.58
CA ARG A 134 -4.27 14.45 -12.43
C ARG A 134 -4.57 15.29 -11.20
N GLY A 135 -5.82 15.34 -10.75
CA GLY A 135 -6.26 16.07 -9.55
C GLY A 135 -6.31 15.20 -8.28
N ASP A 136 -6.09 13.88 -8.40
CA ASP A 136 -6.10 12.93 -7.29
C ASP A 136 -4.67 12.51 -6.94
N PHE A 137 -4.03 13.29 -6.07
CA PHE A 137 -2.64 13.04 -5.67
C PHE A 137 -2.43 11.67 -5.03
N ALA A 138 -3.41 11.17 -4.25
CA ALA A 138 -3.29 9.89 -3.58
C ALA A 138 -3.28 8.74 -4.58
N ALA A 139 -4.25 8.71 -5.50
CA ALA A 139 -4.33 7.68 -6.53
C ALA A 139 -3.15 7.76 -7.51
N SER A 140 -2.75 8.97 -7.91
CA SER A 140 -1.60 9.18 -8.80
C SER A 140 -0.28 8.73 -8.16
N SER A 141 -0.08 9.02 -6.88
CA SER A 141 1.07 8.54 -6.10
C SER A 141 1.11 7.01 -6.02
N GLN A 142 -0.05 6.36 -5.84
CA GLN A 142 -0.14 4.90 -5.89
C GLN A 142 0.22 4.33 -7.27
N LEU A 143 -0.25 4.96 -8.35
CA LEU A 143 0.08 4.54 -9.72
C LEU A 143 1.57 4.70 -10.02
N TYR A 144 2.25 5.68 -9.44
CA TYR A 144 3.71 5.76 -9.54
C TYR A 144 4.38 4.57 -8.85
N GLN A 145 3.93 4.19 -7.67
CA GLN A 145 4.45 3.02 -6.96
C GLN A 145 4.17 1.71 -7.72
N VAL A 146 3.00 1.59 -8.36
CA VAL A 146 2.69 0.47 -9.28
C VAL A 146 3.64 0.46 -10.47
N PHE A 147 3.91 1.63 -11.09
CA PHE A 147 4.89 1.76 -12.16
C PHE A 147 6.28 1.26 -11.74
N LEU A 148 6.78 1.69 -10.59
CA LEU A 148 8.06 1.24 -10.05
C LEU A 148 8.09 -0.28 -9.84
N TYR A 149 7.04 -0.83 -9.22
CA TYR A 149 6.94 -2.28 -9.01
C TYR A 149 7.03 -3.06 -10.32
N LEU A 150 6.25 -2.64 -11.32
CA LEU A 150 6.24 -3.31 -12.62
C LEU A 150 7.58 -3.17 -13.35
N GLN A 151 8.29 -2.08 -13.12
CA GLN A 151 9.61 -1.87 -13.71
C GLN A 151 10.69 -2.71 -13.04
N ILE A 152 10.60 -2.91 -11.72
CA ILE A 152 11.66 -3.49 -10.89
C ILE A 152 11.44 -4.99 -10.63
N GLU A 153 10.21 -5.39 -10.32
CA GLU A 153 9.92 -6.75 -9.84
C GLU A 153 9.15 -7.63 -10.83
N SER A 154 8.15 -7.08 -11.49
CA SER A 154 7.21 -7.90 -12.26
C SER A 154 6.68 -7.16 -13.50
N PRO A 155 7.46 -7.09 -14.59
CA PRO A 155 7.04 -6.38 -15.79
C PRO A 155 5.74 -6.98 -16.37
N HIS A 156 4.72 -6.15 -16.49
CA HIS A 156 3.47 -6.51 -17.16
C HIS A 156 3.37 -5.82 -18.51
N GLN A 157 3.36 -6.61 -19.60
CA GLN A 157 3.53 -6.12 -20.98
C GLN A 157 2.51 -5.05 -21.41
N LYS A 158 1.26 -5.12 -20.92
CA LYS A 158 0.21 -4.16 -21.29
C LYS A 158 0.14 -2.96 -20.34
N LEU A 159 0.29 -3.18 -19.03
CA LEU A 159 0.07 -2.12 -18.04
C LEU A 159 1.28 -1.20 -17.91
N LEU A 160 2.50 -1.73 -17.95
CA LEU A 160 3.71 -0.93 -17.81
C LEU A 160 3.81 0.19 -18.87
N PRO A 161 3.57 -0.04 -20.18
CA PRO A 161 3.59 1.03 -21.18
C PRO A 161 2.54 2.14 -20.92
N VAL A 162 1.35 1.78 -20.49
CA VAL A 162 0.28 2.74 -20.14
C VAL A 162 0.70 3.65 -19.00
N LEU A 163 1.29 3.08 -17.95
CA LEU A 163 1.80 3.88 -16.82
C LEU A 163 3.02 4.72 -17.23
N ALA A 164 3.90 4.20 -18.08
CA ALA A 164 5.07 4.91 -18.57
C ALA A 164 4.72 6.14 -19.40
N GLU A 165 3.67 6.09 -20.22
CA GLU A 165 3.17 7.22 -21.02
C GLU A 165 2.82 8.42 -20.14
N HIS A 166 2.32 8.19 -18.94
CA HIS A 166 1.89 9.22 -18.01
C HIS A 166 2.81 9.35 -16.77
N ARG A 167 4.02 8.80 -16.85
CA ARG A 167 4.96 8.72 -15.73
C ARG A 167 5.15 10.04 -14.98
N GLN A 168 5.25 11.16 -15.72
CA GLN A 168 5.50 12.45 -15.09
C GLN A 168 4.33 12.89 -14.19
N ILE A 169 3.08 12.61 -14.58
CA ILE A 169 1.90 12.93 -13.76
C ILE A 169 1.96 12.17 -12.44
N TRP A 170 2.28 10.87 -12.53
CA TRP A 170 2.37 10.01 -11.34
C TRP A 170 3.53 10.40 -10.43
N LEU A 171 4.67 10.75 -11.01
CA LEU A 171 5.86 11.17 -10.28
C LEU A 171 5.63 12.51 -9.57
N ASP A 172 5.04 13.50 -10.23
CA ASP A 172 4.76 14.81 -9.64
C ASP A 172 3.83 14.67 -8.42
N ALA A 173 2.82 13.81 -8.52
CA ALA A 173 1.93 13.50 -7.41
C ALA A 173 2.66 12.78 -6.27
N PHE A 174 3.55 11.83 -6.59
CA PHE A 174 4.35 11.11 -5.61
C PHE A 174 5.34 12.03 -4.88
N TRP A 175 5.82 13.07 -5.54
CA TRP A 175 6.75 14.04 -4.98
C TRP A 175 6.07 15.23 -4.30
N ASN A 176 4.76 15.34 -4.40
CA ASN A 176 4.02 16.47 -3.83
C ASN A 176 4.01 16.49 -2.29
N ASP A 177 4.34 15.38 -1.66
CA ASP A 177 4.58 15.37 -0.21
C ASP A 177 5.79 16.24 0.13
N SER A 178 5.54 17.32 0.88
CA SER A 178 6.62 18.17 1.40
C SER A 178 7.37 17.38 2.48
N ILE A 179 8.50 16.83 2.11
CA ILE A 179 9.42 16.19 3.04
C ILE A 179 9.91 17.26 4.02
N ARG A 180 9.60 17.08 5.29
CA ARG A 180 10.09 17.92 6.38
C ARG A 180 10.61 17.02 7.49
N PRO A 181 11.94 16.98 7.69
CA PRO A 181 12.53 16.17 8.74
C PRO A 181 11.99 16.59 10.11
N SER A 182 11.67 15.65 10.95
CA SER A 182 11.31 15.91 12.35
C SER A 182 12.53 16.34 13.15
N GLN A 183 12.32 17.02 14.29
CA GLN A 183 13.44 17.38 15.18
C GLN A 183 14.23 16.15 15.66
N SER A 184 13.54 15.03 15.88
CA SER A 184 14.20 13.78 16.28
C SER A 184 15.05 13.20 15.14
N GLN A 185 14.55 13.25 13.90
CA GLN A 185 15.30 12.84 12.72
C GLN A 185 16.56 13.69 12.53
N LEU A 186 16.47 15.03 12.68
CA LEU A 186 17.63 15.93 12.64
C LEU A 186 18.64 15.63 13.75
N GLY A 187 18.15 15.22 14.93
CA GLY A 187 19.03 14.78 16.03
C GLY A 187 19.80 13.51 15.67
N VAL A 188 19.17 12.55 15.00
CA VAL A 188 19.83 11.33 14.52
C VAL A 188 20.84 11.66 13.43
N SER A 189 20.48 12.48 12.43
CA SER A 189 21.39 12.92 11.38
C SER A 189 22.65 13.59 11.97
N HIS A 190 22.46 14.50 12.94
CA HIS A 190 23.58 15.12 13.64
C HIS A 190 24.46 14.09 14.35
N ALA A 191 23.90 13.12 15.06
CA ALA A 191 24.66 12.08 15.75
C ALA A 191 25.46 11.21 14.78
N LEU A 192 24.91 10.86 13.64
CA LEU A 192 25.58 10.09 12.58
C LEU A 192 26.78 10.87 12.01
N ASN A 193 26.62 12.18 11.80
CA ASN A 193 27.71 13.05 11.35
C ASN A 193 28.86 13.13 12.39
N VAL A 194 28.53 13.24 13.69
CA VAL A 194 29.51 13.21 14.77
C VAL A 194 30.29 11.89 14.83
N LEU A 195 29.63 10.78 14.48
CA LEU A 195 30.25 9.45 14.36
C LEU A 195 31.07 9.27 13.08
N GLY A 196 31.10 10.27 12.19
CA GLY A 196 31.88 10.25 10.96
C GLY A 196 31.18 9.51 9.80
N TRP A 197 29.88 9.25 9.91
CA TRP A 197 29.11 8.72 8.80
C TRP A 197 28.55 9.86 7.95
N GLU A 198 29.27 10.19 6.87
CA GLU A 198 28.85 11.22 5.91
C GLU A 198 27.65 10.71 5.10
N HIS A 199 26.59 11.50 5.05
CA HIS A 199 25.34 11.18 4.35
C HIS A 199 24.65 12.43 3.82
N GLU A 200 23.68 12.24 2.94
CA GLU A 200 22.76 13.26 2.48
C GLU A 200 21.40 13.06 3.20
N ASP A 201 20.86 14.16 3.76
CA ASP A 201 19.53 14.17 4.34
C ASP A 201 18.48 14.27 3.22
N GLU A 202 17.35 13.58 3.40
CA GLU A 202 16.18 13.64 2.49
C GLU A 202 16.55 13.37 1.03
N LEU A 203 17.44 12.39 0.82
CA LEU A 203 17.85 12.01 -0.53
C LEU A 203 16.65 11.47 -1.33
N ARG A 204 16.50 11.98 -2.53
CA ARG A 204 15.60 11.36 -3.54
C ARG A 204 16.44 10.54 -4.51
N THR A 205 16.13 9.25 -4.60
CA THR A 205 16.78 8.36 -5.57
C THR A 205 16.40 8.73 -7.01
N GLU A 206 17.14 8.22 -8.01
CA GLU A 206 16.80 8.40 -9.43
C GLU A 206 15.40 7.85 -9.77
N ASP A 207 14.97 6.83 -9.03
CA ASP A 207 13.64 6.24 -9.14
C ASP A 207 12.56 7.02 -8.36
N GLY A 208 12.93 8.12 -7.71
CA GLY A 208 12.01 9.00 -7.00
C GLY A 208 11.65 8.59 -5.58
N LEU A 209 12.20 7.50 -5.05
CA LEU A 209 12.00 7.11 -3.66
C LEU A 209 12.80 8.02 -2.73
N SER A 210 12.20 8.44 -1.62
CA SER A 210 12.87 9.27 -0.61
C SER A 210 13.57 8.39 0.43
N LEU A 211 14.71 8.86 0.91
CA LEU A 211 15.50 8.26 1.98
C LEU A 211 15.84 9.34 3.00
N ASP A 212 15.61 9.09 4.29
CA ASP A 212 15.79 10.10 5.33
C ASP A 212 17.25 10.53 5.48
N MET A 213 18.16 9.57 5.56
CA MET A 213 19.61 9.78 5.60
C MET A 213 20.27 8.72 4.72
N ALA A 214 21.01 9.12 3.71
CA ALA A 214 21.55 8.17 2.75
C ALA A 214 22.98 8.48 2.31
N GLN A 215 23.75 7.45 2.05
CA GLN A 215 25.07 7.52 1.42
C GLN A 215 24.99 6.89 0.03
N PRO A 216 24.85 7.69 -1.04
CA PRO A 216 24.64 7.18 -2.41
C PRO A 216 25.79 6.29 -2.91
N SER A 217 27.03 6.61 -2.51
CA SER A 217 28.24 5.89 -2.96
C SER A 217 28.25 4.42 -2.53
N THR A 218 27.66 4.11 -1.37
CA THR A 218 27.57 2.74 -0.82
C THR A 218 26.17 2.15 -0.93
N LYS A 219 25.18 2.94 -1.37
CA LYS A 219 23.75 2.61 -1.32
C LYS A 219 23.31 2.14 0.07
N THR A 220 23.78 2.83 1.11
CA THR A 220 23.35 2.59 2.49
C THR A 220 22.48 3.74 2.95
N ALA A 221 21.37 3.43 3.61
CA ALA A 221 20.48 4.44 4.17
C ALA A 221 19.98 4.08 5.56
N VAL A 222 19.66 5.11 6.31
CA VAL A 222 19.01 5.03 7.61
C VAL A 222 17.64 5.70 7.50
N GLU A 223 16.58 4.94 7.77
CA GLU A 223 15.21 5.44 7.84
C GLU A 223 14.83 5.66 9.30
N PHE A 224 14.21 6.80 9.56
CA PHE A 224 13.74 7.18 10.89
C PHE A 224 12.22 7.04 10.96
N ASP A 225 11.75 5.87 11.39
CA ASP A 225 10.36 5.51 11.37
C ASP A 225 9.63 5.92 12.65
N GLY A 226 8.77 6.92 12.52
CA GLY A 226 7.84 7.32 13.56
C GLY A 226 6.64 6.35 13.70
N PRO A 227 5.76 6.57 14.71
CA PRO A 227 4.60 5.71 14.96
C PRO A 227 3.65 5.57 13.77
N THR A 228 3.69 6.49 12.82
CA THR A 228 2.86 6.48 11.61
C THR A 228 3.30 5.46 10.57
N HIS A 229 4.40 4.77 10.73
CA HIS A 229 4.88 3.69 9.88
C HIS A 229 4.44 2.31 10.37
N TYR A 230 3.84 2.26 11.56
CA TYR A 230 3.47 1.00 12.22
C TYR A 230 1.96 0.87 12.41
N LEU A 231 1.49 -0.36 12.28
CA LEU A 231 0.16 -0.80 12.67
C LEU A 231 0.23 -1.39 14.07
N GLN A 232 -0.75 -1.09 14.89
CA GLN A 232 -0.86 -1.65 16.24
C GLN A 232 -1.68 -2.94 16.20
N GLY A 233 -1.10 -4.04 16.63
CA GLY A 233 -1.72 -5.35 16.67
C GLY A 233 -1.58 -6.04 18.02
N PRO A 234 -2.22 -7.21 18.19
CA PRO A 234 -2.17 -7.97 19.44
C PRO A 234 -0.77 -8.49 19.77
N ASP A 235 0.06 -8.71 18.77
CA ASP A 235 1.43 -9.23 18.91
C ASP A 235 2.48 -8.08 18.94
N GLY A 236 2.03 -6.85 19.03
CA GLY A 236 2.86 -5.65 19.00
C GLY A 236 2.79 -4.89 17.68
N PRO A 237 3.59 -3.82 17.52
CA PRO A 237 3.62 -3.02 16.30
C PRO A 237 4.26 -3.78 15.14
N SER A 238 3.67 -3.65 13.95
CA SER A 238 4.19 -4.18 12.69
C SER A 238 4.23 -3.07 11.64
N LEU A 239 5.14 -3.15 10.67
CA LEU A 239 5.18 -2.19 9.56
C LEU A 239 3.87 -2.23 8.77
N ASP A 240 3.39 -1.06 8.36
CA ASP A 240 2.29 -1.01 7.41
C ASP A 240 2.74 -1.46 6.01
N GLY A 241 1.78 -1.84 5.18
CA GLY A 241 2.07 -2.35 3.84
C GLY A 241 2.83 -1.35 2.97
N ARG A 242 2.57 -0.04 3.10
CA ARG A 242 3.26 1.02 2.34
C ARG A 242 4.74 1.07 2.68
N THR A 243 5.08 1.08 3.97
CA THR A 243 6.46 1.14 4.45
C THR A 243 7.22 -0.13 4.06
N ALA A 244 6.61 -1.30 4.29
CA ALA A 244 7.19 -2.58 3.87
C ALA A 244 7.43 -2.64 2.35
N PHE A 245 6.53 -2.09 1.56
CA PHE A 245 6.64 -2.02 0.10
C PHE A 245 7.78 -1.09 -0.35
N LYS A 246 7.88 0.12 0.22
CA LYS A 246 8.99 1.05 -0.04
C LYS A 246 10.33 0.37 0.23
N MET A 247 10.47 -0.27 1.39
CA MET A 247 11.68 -0.99 1.78
C MET A 247 12.04 -2.12 0.82
N ARG A 248 11.04 -2.89 0.36
CA ARG A 248 11.24 -3.96 -0.61
C ARG A 248 11.75 -3.42 -1.94
N LEU A 249 11.14 -2.35 -2.48
CA LEU A 249 11.60 -1.72 -3.72
C LEU A 249 13.02 -1.18 -3.60
N LEU A 250 13.35 -0.48 -2.51
CA LEU A 250 14.70 0.00 -2.24
C LEU A 250 15.71 -1.15 -2.18
N GLY A 251 15.37 -2.24 -1.51
CA GLY A 251 16.22 -3.44 -1.47
C GLY A 251 16.47 -4.03 -2.87
N ARG A 252 15.44 -4.06 -3.74
CA ARG A 252 15.60 -4.48 -5.15
C ARG A 252 16.48 -3.55 -5.96
N LEU A 253 16.49 -2.27 -5.65
CA LEU A 253 17.38 -1.26 -6.24
C LEU A 253 18.80 -1.29 -5.66
N GLY A 254 19.08 -2.21 -4.76
CA GLY A 254 20.41 -2.45 -4.17
C GLY A 254 20.71 -1.59 -2.95
N TRP A 255 19.71 -0.94 -2.35
CA TRP A 255 19.90 -0.20 -1.10
C TRP A 255 19.92 -1.13 0.12
N THR A 256 20.86 -0.88 1.02
CA THR A 256 20.91 -1.49 2.36
C THR A 256 20.29 -0.52 3.35
N LEU A 257 19.24 -0.94 4.03
CA LEU A 257 18.46 -0.08 4.93
C LEU A 257 18.68 -0.47 6.40
N SER A 258 18.88 0.54 7.23
CA SER A 258 18.79 0.44 8.69
C SER A 258 17.60 1.25 9.19
N LEU A 259 16.84 0.71 10.14
CA LEU A 259 15.67 1.37 10.70
C LEU A 259 15.96 1.84 12.11
N ILE A 260 15.60 3.08 12.39
CA ILE A 260 15.56 3.64 13.74
C ILE A 260 14.11 3.92 14.08
N HIS A 261 13.59 3.23 15.09
CA HIS A 261 12.22 3.45 15.57
C HIS A 261 12.20 4.18 16.89
N ILE A 262 11.12 4.93 17.12
CA ILE A 262 10.82 5.61 18.39
C ILE A 262 9.45 5.20 18.91
#